data_52955e239ae17e558b7b070e71764181
#
_entry.id   52955e239ae17e558b7b070e71764181
#
_cell.length_a   1.000
_cell.length_b   1.000
_cell.length_c   1.000
_cell.angle_alpha   90.00
_cell.angle_beta   90.00
_cell.angle_gamma   90.00
#
_symmetry.space_group_name_H-M   'P 1'
#
loop_
_entity.id
_entity.type
_entity.pdbx_description
1 polymer ?
#
loop_
_entity_poly.entity_id
_entity_poly.type
_entity_poly.pdbx_seq_one_letter_code
_entity_poly.pdbx_strand_id
1 'polypeptide(L)'
;CSDTPEKGGFGEEHVTAYDDGATAVKALLNGQVDCVVIDNAPAQEYVKANPGLKILDTEFANEDYAIGVAKGNTALLDAINGALKELIDDGTVQSIIDKYIPAEAAN
;
A
#
# COMPACT_ATOMS: atom_id res chain seq x y z
N CYS A 1 -8.18 10.24 2.20
CA CYS A 1 -8.40 10.73 3.58
C CYS A 1 -8.73 12.22 3.62
N SER A 2 -8.05 13.04 2.82
CA SER A 2 -8.20 14.51 2.83
C SER A 2 -9.47 15.05 2.14
N ASP A 3 -10.25 14.22 1.48
CA ASP A 3 -11.52 14.64 0.91
C ASP A 3 -12.49 15.18 1.97
N THR A 4 -13.44 15.99 1.54
CA THR A 4 -14.45 16.58 2.43
C THR A 4 -15.34 15.50 3.06
N PRO A 5 -15.95 15.76 4.22
CA PRO A 5 -16.87 14.81 4.86
C PRO A 5 -18.00 14.33 3.96
N GLU A 6 -18.53 15.19 3.06
CA GLU A 6 -19.58 14.84 2.11
C GLU A 6 -19.14 13.75 1.10
N LYS A 7 -17.83 13.64 0.88
CA LYS A 7 -17.22 12.60 0.04
C LYS A 7 -16.66 11.41 0.83
N GLY A 8 -16.92 11.37 2.14
CA GLY A 8 -16.43 10.32 3.01
C GLY A 8 -15.00 10.50 3.53
N GLY A 9 -14.42 11.68 3.35
CA GLY A 9 -13.10 12.03 3.88
C GLY A 9 -13.18 12.71 5.24
N PHE A 10 -12.01 13.02 5.81
CA PHE A 10 -11.89 13.71 7.11
C PHE A 10 -11.68 15.22 6.99
N GLY A 11 -11.43 15.71 5.79
CA GLY A 11 -11.04 17.09 5.53
C GLY A 11 -9.53 17.30 5.63
N GLU A 12 -9.02 18.30 4.91
CA GLU A 12 -7.58 18.60 4.86
C GLU A 12 -7.02 19.00 6.23
N GLU A 13 -7.83 19.61 7.07
CA GLU A 13 -7.46 20.05 8.41
C GLU A 13 -7.09 18.91 9.38
N HIS A 14 -7.60 17.71 9.10
CA HIS A 14 -7.35 16.52 9.91
C HIS A 14 -6.33 15.56 9.30
N VAL A 15 -5.80 15.87 8.12
CA VAL A 15 -4.86 15.00 7.41
C VAL A 15 -3.56 15.74 7.12
N THR A 16 -2.48 15.27 7.71
CA THR A 16 -1.13 15.79 7.46
C THR A 16 -0.39 14.81 6.55
N ALA A 17 0.01 15.28 5.36
CA ALA A 17 0.83 14.50 4.45
C ALA A 17 2.32 14.60 4.83
N TYR A 18 3.02 13.48 4.79
CA TYR A 18 4.46 13.38 5.02
C TYR A 18 5.15 12.84 3.76
N ASP A 19 6.38 13.23 3.53
CA ASP A 19 7.15 12.82 2.35
C ASP A 19 7.53 11.33 2.36
N ASP A 20 7.63 10.74 3.56
CA ASP A 20 7.94 9.32 3.73
C ASP A 20 7.30 8.73 4.99
N GLY A 21 7.19 7.40 5.00
CA GLY A 21 6.57 6.66 6.09
C GLY A 21 7.34 6.76 7.41
N ALA A 22 8.66 6.85 7.36
CA ALA A 22 9.49 6.94 8.57
C ALA A 22 9.21 8.26 9.32
N THR A 23 9.06 9.37 8.59
CA THR A 23 8.70 10.66 9.16
C THR A 23 7.30 10.64 9.75
N ALA A 24 6.33 10.03 9.07
CA ALA A 24 4.97 9.87 9.58
C ALA A 24 4.94 9.04 10.89
N VAL A 25 5.64 7.92 10.92
CA VAL A 25 5.73 7.06 12.12
C VAL A 25 6.42 7.80 13.28
N LYS A 26 7.45 8.58 13.00
CA LYS A 26 8.12 9.42 14.02
C LYS A 26 7.17 10.47 14.59
N ALA A 27 6.33 11.09 13.75
CA ALA A 27 5.30 12.01 14.21
C ALA A 27 4.28 11.32 15.13
N LEU A 28 3.88 10.09 14.81
CA LEU A 28 3.01 9.27 15.66
C LEU A 28 3.66 8.98 17.02
N LEU A 29 4.92 8.54 17.03
CA LEU A 29 5.67 8.24 18.26
C LEU A 29 5.85 9.49 19.13
N ASN A 30 5.95 10.67 18.54
CA ASN A 30 6.05 11.95 19.25
C ASN A 30 4.69 12.53 19.66
N GLY A 31 3.58 11.87 19.36
CA GLY A 31 2.24 12.35 19.71
C GLY A 31 1.74 13.53 18.87
N GLN A 32 2.35 13.77 17.71
CA GLN A 32 1.96 14.83 16.80
C GLN A 32 0.75 14.47 15.93
N VAL A 33 0.55 13.17 15.72
CA VAL A 33 -0.62 12.59 15.03
C VAL A 33 -1.15 11.41 15.82
N ASP A 34 -2.41 11.07 15.64
CA ASP A 34 -3.09 9.99 16.38
C ASP A 34 -2.96 8.63 15.68
N CYS A 35 -2.82 8.62 14.37
CA CYS A 35 -2.62 7.41 13.57
C CYS A 35 -1.87 7.73 12.28
N VAL A 36 -1.38 6.71 11.61
CA VAL A 36 -0.74 6.79 10.30
C VAL A 36 -1.44 5.83 9.34
N VAL A 37 -1.77 6.31 8.16
CA VAL A 37 -2.29 5.49 7.05
C VAL A 37 -1.14 5.23 6.09
N ILE A 38 -0.78 3.98 5.90
CA ILE A 38 0.36 3.54 5.10
C ILE A 38 0.10 2.12 4.60
N ASP A 39 0.81 1.69 3.57
CA ASP A 39 0.77 0.30 3.08
C ASP A 39 1.10 -0.70 4.19
N ASN A 40 0.44 -1.85 4.16
CA ASN A 40 0.54 -2.85 5.21
C ASN A 40 1.97 -3.41 5.37
N ALA A 41 2.66 -3.72 4.28
CA ALA A 41 4.01 -4.30 4.36
C ALA A 41 5.02 -3.38 5.06
N PRO A 42 5.16 -2.09 4.72
CA PRO A 42 5.95 -1.15 5.51
C PRO A 42 5.46 -0.98 6.95
N ALA A 43 4.14 -0.97 7.18
CA ALA A 43 3.57 -0.84 8.52
C ALA A 43 4.05 -1.95 9.45
N GLN A 44 4.09 -3.19 8.97
CA GLN A 44 4.59 -4.33 9.75
C GLN A 44 6.04 -4.15 10.19
N GLU A 45 6.90 -3.65 9.32
CA GLU A 45 8.30 -3.40 9.65
C GLU A 45 8.45 -2.29 10.70
N TYR A 46 7.65 -1.23 10.59
CA TYR A 46 7.66 -0.16 11.61
C TYR A 46 7.15 -0.65 12.97
N VAL A 47 6.12 -1.48 13.00
CA VAL A 47 5.61 -2.05 14.27
C VAL A 47 6.63 -2.99 14.91
N LYS A 48 7.32 -3.83 14.12
CA LYS A 48 8.40 -4.68 14.63
C LYS A 48 9.54 -3.86 15.26
N ALA A 49 9.90 -2.75 14.62
CA ALA A 49 10.98 -1.88 15.08
C ALA A 49 10.61 -0.98 16.26
N ASN A 50 9.32 -0.73 16.49
CA ASN A 50 8.83 0.22 17.49
C ASN A 50 7.79 -0.44 18.40
N PRO A 51 8.22 -1.09 19.48
CA PRO A 51 7.30 -1.66 20.48
C PRO A 51 6.33 -0.58 21.02
N GLY A 52 5.06 -0.89 21.02
CA GLY A 52 4.00 0.05 21.43
C GLY A 52 3.15 0.57 20.29
N LEU A 53 3.57 0.35 19.04
CA LEU A 53 2.72 0.54 17.87
C LEU A 53 1.95 -0.74 17.56
N LYS A 54 0.78 -0.59 16.97
CA LYS A 54 -0.03 -1.69 16.46
C LYS A 54 -0.66 -1.34 15.12
N ILE A 55 -0.92 -2.36 14.32
CA ILE A 55 -1.74 -2.24 13.12
C ILE A 55 -3.18 -2.57 13.53
N LEU A 56 -4.14 -1.77 13.08
CA LEU A 56 -5.56 -2.03 13.32
C LEU A 56 -6.04 -3.18 12.40
N ASP A 57 -6.92 -4.02 12.90
CA ASP A 57 -7.46 -5.18 12.16
C ASP A 57 -8.52 -4.80 11.11
N THR A 58 -8.67 -3.52 10.82
CA THR A 58 -9.63 -3.02 9.82
C THR A 58 -8.91 -2.68 8.54
N GLU A 59 -9.39 -3.20 7.42
CA GLU A 59 -8.95 -2.77 6.11
C GLU A 59 -9.39 -1.32 5.86
N PHE A 60 -8.42 -0.49 5.46
CA PHE A 60 -8.70 0.90 5.08
C PHE A 60 -9.01 1.02 3.59
N ALA A 61 -8.24 0.34 2.75
CA ALA A 61 -8.44 0.26 1.31
C ALA A 61 -7.82 -1.01 0.75
N ASN A 62 -8.49 -1.63 -0.21
CA ASN A 62 -7.92 -2.63 -1.09
C ASN A 62 -7.61 -1.98 -2.43
N GLU A 63 -6.42 -2.18 -2.94
CA GLU A 63 -5.96 -1.55 -4.17
C GLU A 63 -5.60 -2.59 -5.22
N ASP A 64 -6.02 -2.33 -6.46
CA ASP A 64 -5.55 -3.04 -7.63
C ASP A 64 -4.43 -2.23 -8.29
N TYR A 65 -3.42 -2.92 -8.79
CA TYR A 65 -2.31 -2.29 -9.49
C TYR A 65 -2.32 -2.65 -10.96
N ALA A 66 -1.84 -1.73 -11.78
CA ALA A 66 -1.73 -1.94 -13.22
C ALA A 66 -0.47 -1.28 -13.77
N ILE A 67 0.02 -1.81 -14.87
CA ILE A 67 1.12 -1.22 -15.63
C ILE A 67 0.54 -0.23 -16.64
N GLY A 68 0.96 1.03 -16.55
CA GLY A 68 0.57 2.07 -17.49
C GLY A 68 1.41 2.01 -18.78
N VAL A 69 0.75 2.09 -19.92
CA VAL A 69 1.37 2.14 -21.25
C VAL A 69 0.85 3.36 -22.00
N ALA A 70 1.70 4.01 -22.78
CA ALA A 70 1.29 5.14 -23.57
C ALA A 70 0.11 4.79 -24.51
N LYS A 71 -0.89 5.66 -24.55
CA LYS A 71 -2.08 5.46 -25.38
C LYS A 71 -1.67 5.32 -26.86
N GLY A 72 -2.20 4.30 -27.51
CA GLY A 72 -1.88 3.99 -28.91
C GLY A 72 -0.68 3.05 -29.10
N ASN A 73 0.12 2.77 -28.07
CA ASN A 73 1.20 1.79 -28.15
C ASN A 73 0.68 0.36 -27.93
N THR A 74 -0.13 -0.10 -28.86
CA THR A 74 -0.82 -1.39 -28.78
C THR A 74 0.17 -2.57 -28.81
N ALA A 75 1.25 -2.46 -29.56
CA ALA A 75 2.27 -3.50 -29.66
C ALA A 75 2.93 -3.78 -28.29
N LEU A 76 3.27 -2.73 -27.54
CA LEU A 76 3.82 -2.86 -26.18
C LEU A 76 2.78 -3.41 -25.20
N LEU A 77 1.54 -2.92 -25.28
CA LEU A 77 0.44 -3.40 -24.46
C LEU A 77 0.22 -4.92 -24.63
N ASP A 78 0.14 -5.37 -25.86
CA ASP A 78 -0.09 -6.79 -26.17
C ASP A 78 1.10 -7.65 -25.73
N ALA A 79 2.33 -7.18 -25.92
CA ALA A 79 3.53 -7.88 -25.47
C ALA A 79 3.56 -8.03 -23.94
N ILE A 80 3.27 -6.96 -23.19
CA ILE A 80 3.21 -7.00 -21.73
C ILE A 80 2.09 -7.89 -21.24
N ASN A 81 0.88 -7.78 -21.80
CA ASN A 81 -0.26 -8.63 -21.40
C ASN A 81 -0.01 -10.09 -21.70
N GLY A 82 0.61 -10.41 -22.83
CA GLY A 82 0.99 -11.79 -23.17
C GLY A 82 2.00 -12.37 -22.17
N ALA A 83 3.05 -11.62 -21.87
CA ALA A 83 4.04 -12.05 -20.89
C ALA A 83 3.45 -12.19 -19.48
N LEU A 84 2.63 -11.24 -19.03
CA LEU A 84 1.95 -11.33 -17.73
C LEU A 84 1.04 -12.55 -17.63
N LYS A 85 0.30 -12.86 -18.68
CA LYS A 85 -0.56 -14.03 -18.70
C LYS A 85 0.24 -15.32 -18.51
N GLU A 86 1.36 -15.47 -19.23
CA GLU A 86 2.25 -16.61 -19.06
C GLU A 86 2.82 -16.71 -17.64
N LEU A 87 3.26 -15.60 -17.08
CA LEU A 87 3.84 -15.54 -15.73
C LEU A 87 2.81 -15.79 -14.63
N ILE A 88 1.55 -15.42 -14.85
CA ILE A 88 0.44 -15.74 -13.94
C ILE A 88 0.10 -17.24 -14.04
N ASP A 89 -0.03 -17.75 -15.25
CA ASP A 89 -0.43 -19.14 -15.50
C ASP A 89 0.62 -20.15 -15.01
N ASP A 90 1.92 -19.81 -15.07
CA ASP A 90 3.01 -20.67 -14.58
C ASP A 90 3.34 -20.50 -13.09
N GLY A 91 2.66 -19.58 -12.40
CA GLY A 91 2.84 -19.34 -10.98
C GLY A 91 4.00 -18.40 -10.62
N THR A 92 4.72 -17.83 -11.60
CA THR A 92 5.87 -16.95 -11.36
C THR A 92 5.45 -15.66 -10.63
N VAL A 93 4.34 -15.03 -11.04
CA VAL A 93 3.83 -13.82 -10.37
C VAL A 93 3.51 -14.12 -8.91
N GLN A 94 2.82 -15.20 -8.62
CA GLN A 94 2.50 -15.59 -7.25
C GLN A 94 3.74 -15.85 -6.43
N SER A 95 4.74 -16.50 -7.00
CA SER A 95 6.03 -16.76 -6.36
C SER A 95 6.78 -15.46 -5.99
N ILE A 96 6.72 -14.45 -6.85
CA ILE A 96 7.30 -13.13 -6.57
C ILE A 96 6.52 -12.42 -5.46
N ILE A 97 5.20 -12.45 -5.51
CA ILE A 97 4.35 -11.88 -4.45
C ILE A 97 4.68 -12.53 -3.10
N ASP A 98 4.75 -13.83 -3.04
CA ASP A 98 5.05 -14.58 -1.80
C ASP A 98 6.43 -14.26 -1.26
N LYS A 99 7.37 -13.90 -2.11
CA LYS A 99 8.73 -13.52 -1.72
C LYS A 99 8.80 -12.13 -1.10
N TYR A 100 8.10 -11.16 -1.68
CA TYR A 100 8.22 -9.73 -1.29
C TYR A 100 7.07 -9.23 -0.44
N ILE A 101 5.89 -9.82 -0.61
CA ILE A 101 4.67 -9.51 0.14
C ILE A 101 4.09 -10.85 0.63
N PRO A 102 4.76 -11.54 1.58
CA PRO A 102 4.26 -12.80 2.08
C PRO A 102 2.87 -12.59 2.66
N ALA A 103 1.96 -13.54 2.38
CA ALA A 103 0.67 -13.56 3.03
C ALA A 103 0.91 -13.50 4.54
N GLU A 104 0.19 -12.63 5.22
CA GLU A 104 0.27 -12.58 6.67
C GLU A 104 -0.01 -13.99 7.20
N ALA A 105 0.90 -14.47 8.04
CA ALA A 105 0.57 -15.65 8.81
C ALA A 105 -0.71 -15.31 9.57
N ALA A 106 -1.79 -16.00 9.22
CA ALA A 106 -3.06 -15.87 9.92
C ALA A 106 -2.77 -16.13 11.41
N ASN A 107 -2.85 -15.08 12.16
CA ASN A 107 -2.74 -15.20 13.61
C ASN A 107 -3.98 -15.84 14.18
#